data_a7b51225ff9f676e1100da4235e44ad9
#
_entry.id   a7b51225ff9f676e1100da4235e44ad9
#
_cell.length_a   1.000
_cell.length_b   1.000
_cell.length_c   1.000
_cell.angle_alpha   90.00
_cell.angle_beta   90.00
_cell.angle_gamma   90.00
#
_symmetry.space_group_name_H-M   'P 1'
#
loop_
_entity.id
_entity.type
_entity.pdbx_description
1 polymer ?
#
loop_
_entity_poly.entity_id
_entity_poly.type
_entity_poly.pdbx_seq_one_letter_code
_entity_poly.pdbx_strand_id
1 'polypeptide(L)'
;PQPAAVVDFSSAYPAATRALRGLALVQDRRAALVQDELVLPKPVEITWAMTTDADVRTDGASAVLRLQGKQLHARILAPAGATFEVESGEQKSPQKRNAGVRRLLCRLTNAQGNVRIAVLLTPAWPDGPPKTAPAITPLEKW
;
A
#
# COMPACT_ATOMS: atom_id res chain seq x y z
N PRO A 1 -15.98 -3.85 17.12
CA PRO A 1 -14.82 -4.53 16.51
C PRO A 1 -14.41 -3.81 15.22
N GLN A 2 -13.11 -3.68 15.01
CA GLN A 2 -12.57 -3.11 13.77
C GLN A 2 -12.75 -4.11 12.64
N PRO A 3 -13.42 -3.75 11.52
CA PRO A 3 -13.52 -4.64 10.37
C PRO A 3 -12.14 -4.88 9.75
N ALA A 4 -11.71 -6.13 9.71
CA ALA A 4 -10.43 -6.53 9.15
C ALA A 4 -10.52 -7.88 8.46
N ALA A 5 -9.61 -8.09 7.50
CA ALA A 5 -9.39 -9.37 6.85
C ALA A 5 -7.88 -9.58 6.65
N VAL A 6 -7.42 -10.81 6.83
CA VAL A 6 -6.03 -11.21 6.58
C VAL A 6 -6.03 -12.35 5.58
N VAL A 7 -5.18 -12.23 4.56
CA VAL A 7 -5.01 -13.23 3.49
C VAL A 7 -3.57 -13.74 3.53
N ASP A 8 -3.41 -15.05 3.50
CA ASP A 8 -2.12 -15.71 3.30
C ASP A 8 -1.93 -15.97 1.79
N PHE A 9 -0.88 -15.40 1.23
CA PHE A 9 -0.50 -15.58 -0.17
C PHE A 9 0.95 -16.07 -0.32
N SER A 10 1.47 -16.72 0.72
CA SER A 10 2.85 -17.26 0.75
C SER A 10 3.17 -18.15 -0.45
N SER A 11 2.20 -18.95 -0.89
CA SER A 11 2.36 -19.84 -2.06
C SER A 11 2.59 -19.10 -3.39
N ALA A 12 2.17 -17.84 -3.48
CA ALA A 12 2.35 -17.02 -4.69
C ALA A 12 3.72 -16.34 -4.76
N TYR A 13 4.50 -16.34 -3.66
CA TYR A 13 5.78 -15.66 -3.55
C TYR A 13 6.88 -16.59 -3.08
N PRO A 14 7.52 -17.36 -4.00
CA PRO A 14 8.56 -18.36 -3.64
C PRO A 14 9.77 -17.78 -2.90
N ALA A 15 10.03 -16.48 -3.03
CA ALA A 15 11.11 -15.79 -2.33
C ALA A 15 10.83 -15.57 -0.83
N ALA A 16 9.57 -15.69 -0.39
CA ALA A 16 9.17 -15.53 0.99
C ALA A 16 8.79 -16.88 1.61
N THR A 17 9.17 -17.11 2.84
CA THR A 17 8.67 -18.27 3.61
C THR A 17 7.30 -17.99 4.21
N ARG A 18 6.94 -16.72 4.34
CA ARG A 18 5.60 -16.26 4.75
C ARG A 18 5.32 -14.93 4.08
N ALA A 19 4.10 -14.78 3.56
CA ALA A 19 3.61 -13.53 2.99
C ALA A 19 2.13 -13.38 3.32
N LEU A 20 1.80 -12.39 4.16
CA LEU A 20 0.45 -12.08 4.59
C LEU A 20 0.08 -10.66 4.18
N ARG A 21 -1.17 -10.43 3.81
CA ARG A 21 -1.75 -9.10 3.65
C ARG A 21 -2.98 -8.93 4.52
N GLY A 22 -2.99 -7.88 5.31
CA GLY A 22 -4.14 -7.42 6.07
C GLY A 22 -4.76 -6.18 5.44
N LEU A 23 -6.09 -6.12 5.49
CA LEU A 23 -6.91 -4.97 5.12
C LEU A 23 -7.82 -4.65 6.29
N ALA A 24 -7.80 -3.43 6.81
CA ALA A 24 -8.67 -3.01 7.90
C ALA A 24 -9.25 -1.63 7.65
N LEU A 25 -10.50 -1.44 8.06
CA LEU A 25 -11.07 -0.11 8.22
C LEU A 25 -10.71 0.40 9.63
N VAL A 26 -9.98 1.50 9.68
CA VAL A 26 -9.43 2.07 10.91
C VAL A 26 -10.04 3.45 11.18
N GLN A 27 -9.81 4.01 12.38
CA GLN A 27 -10.21 5.37 12.72
C GLN A 27 -11.71 5.62 12.47
N ASP A 28 -12.55 4.78 13.10
CA ASP A 28 -14.02 4.80 12.91
C ASP A 28 -14.45 4.66 11.44
N ARG A 29 -13.75 3.82 10.69
CA ARG A 29 -13.96 3.56 9.25
C ARG A 29 -13.68 4.76 8.33
N ARG A 30 -12.92 5.72 8.82
CA ARG A 30 -12.55 6.92 8.04
C ARG A 30 -11.29 6.73 7.22
N ALA A 31 -10.56 5.64 7.44
CA ALA A 31 -9.38 5.28 6.66
C ALA A 31 -9.31 3.76 6.47
N ALA A 32 -8.57 3.34 5.44
CA ALA A 32 -8.23 1.94 5.22
C ALA A 32 -6.72 1.75 5.45
N LEU A 33 -6.36 0.74 6.22
CA LEU A 33 -4.99 0.31 6.42
C LEU A 33 -4.75 -0.96 5.60
N VAL A 34 -3.73 -0.91 4.74
CA VAL A 34 -3.19 -2.07 4.01
C VAL A 34 -1.85 -2.41 4.63
N GLN A 35 -1.71 -3.59 5.21
CA GLN A 35 -0.47 -4.02 5.85
C GLN A 35 -0.02 -5.36 5.29
N ASP A 36 1.24 -5.41 4.84
CA ASP A 36 1.91 -6.64 4.41
C ASP A 36 2.95 -7.04 5.44
N GLU A 37 3.01 -8.34 5.72
CA GLU A 37 4.06 -8.96 6.54
C GLU A 37 4.71 -10.09 5.77
N LEU A 38 6.02 -9.98 5.58
CA LEU A 38 6.82 -10.95 4.84
C LEU A 38 7.96 -11.46 5.70
N VAL A 39 8.29 -12.74 5.53
CA VAL A 39 9.50 -13.35 6.07
C VAL A 39 10.38 -13.77 4.90
N LEU A 40 11.52 -13.10 4.77
CA LEU A 40 12.44 -13.23 3.63
C LEU A 40 13.77 -13.85 4.08
N PRO A 41 14.06 -15.10 3.71
CA PRO A 41 15.30 -15.77 4.12
C PRO A 41 16.54 -15.19 3.44
N LYS A 42 16.39 -14.53 2.32
CA LYS A 42 17.47 -13.92 1.52
C LYS A 42 17.11 -12.48 1.13
N PRO A 43 18.11 -11.62 0.85
CA PRO A 43 17.85 -10.28 0.32
C PRO A 43 17.12 -10.35 -1.02
N VAL A 44 16.01 -9.62 -1.15
CA VAL A 44 15.23 -9.49 -2.38
C VAL A 44 14.73 -8.06 -2.54
N GLU A 45 14.37 -7.69 -3.77
CA GLU A 45 13.58 -6.49 -4.02
C GLU A 45 12.10 -6.79 -3.80
N ILE A 46 11.42 -5.90 -3.07
CA ILE A 46 9.96 -5.92 -2.90
C ILE A 46 9.38 -4.68 -3.55
N THR A 47 8.30 -4.87 -4.30
CA THR A 47 7.48 -3.77 -4.79
C THR A 47 6.05 -3.93 -4.29
N TRP A 48 5.66 -3.05 -3.36
CA TRP A 48 4.25 -2.83 -3.06
C TRP A 48 3.67 -1.94 -4.16
N ALA A 49 2.50 -2.31 -4.68
CA ALA A 49 1.90 -1.58 -5.80
C ALA A 49 0.39 -1.44 -5.64
N MET A 50 -0.13 -0.28 -6.05
CA MET A 50 -1.56 -0.02 -6.22
C MET A 50 -1.79 0.57 -7.61
N THR A 51 -2.64 -0.09 -8.41
CA THR A 51 -3.02 0.36 -9.75
C THR A 51 -4.20 1.31 -9.65
N THR A 52 -4.16 2.42 -10.38
CA THR A 52 -5.20 3.46 -10.37
C THR A 52 -5.26 4.20 -11.71
N ASP A 53 -6.41 4.74 -12.04
CA ASP A 53 -6.62 5.70 -13.13
C ASP A 53 -6.66 7.16 -12.61
N ALA A 54 -6.46 7.37 -11.32
CA ALA A 54 -6.35 8.69 -10.72
C ALA A 54 -5.06 9.41 -11.14
N ASP A 55 -5.10 10.74 -11.15
CA ASP A 55 -3.87 11.54 -11.12
C ASP A 55 -3.17 11.39 -9.79
N VAL A 56 -1.88 11.08 -9.83
CA VAL A 56 -1.09 10.80 -8.63
C VAL A 56 0.06 11.80 -8.50
N ARG A 57 0.20 12.39 -7.32
CA ARG A 57 1.37 13.19 -6.92
C ARG A 57 1.97 12.61 -5.66
N THR A 58 3.28 12.42 -5.66
CA THR A 58 4.04 11.86 -4.53
C THR A 58 4.91 12.93 -3.89
N ASP A 59 5.08 12.78 -2.57
CA ASP A 59 6.01 13.58 -1.76
C ASP A 59 6.53 12.67 -0.64
N GLY A 60 7.72 12.09 -0.85
CA GLY A 60 8.33 11.16 0.09
C GLY A 60 7.42 9.97 0.41
N ALA A 61 7.07 9.80 1.68
CA ALA A 61 6.19 8.74 2.17
C ALA A 61 4.70 9.03 1.95
N SER A 62 4.34 10.13 1.28
CA SER A 62 2.96 10.54 1.06
C SER A 62 2.63 10.62 -0.44
N ALA A 63 1.37 10.38 -0.76
CA ALA A 63 0.83 10.59 -2.11
C ALA A 63 -0.60 11.12 -2.03
N VAL A 64 -0.98 11.90 -3.04
CA VAL A 64 -2.35 12.38 -3.25
C VAL A 64 -2.84 11.86 -4.59
N LEU A 65 -3.94 11.13 -4.55
CA LEU A 65 -4.63 10.63 -5.74
C LEU A 65 -5.89 11.45 -5.97
N ARG A 66 -6.10 11.89 -7.21
CA ARG A 66 -7.27 12.68 -7.60
C ARG A 66 -8.00 12.03 -8.75
N LEU A 67 -9.29 11.82 -8.57
CA LEU A 67 -10.17 11.24 -9.59
C LEU A 67 -11.57 11.85 -9.46
N GLN A 68 -12.10 12.39 -10.57
CA GLN A 68 -13.47 12.92 -10.63
C GLN A 68 -13.81 13.89 -9.48
N GLY A 69 -12.90 14.81 -9.16
CA GLY A 69 -13.08 15.78 -8.08
C GLY A 69 -12.94 15.23 -6.65
N LYS A 70 -12.65 13.94 -6.50
CA LYS A 70 -12.38 13.30 -5.21
C LYS A 70 -10.87 13.20 -4.96
N GLN A 71 -10.49 13.17 -3.68
CA GLN A 71 -9.10 12.99 -3.28
C GLN A 71 -8.97 11.83 -2.29
N LEU A 72 -7.90 11.06 -2.48
CA LEU A 72 -7.44 10.04 -1.56
C LEU A 72 -5.99 10.34 -1.19
N HIS A 73 -5.69 10.38 0.10
CA HIS A 73 -4.34 10.51 0.61
C HIS A 73 -3.80 9.13 0.95
N ALA A 74 -2.64 8.79 0.41
CA ALA A 74 -1.89 7.58 0.77
C ALA A 74 -0.67 7.97 1.60
N ARG A 75 -0.37 7.21 2.65
CA ARG A 75 0.81 7.43 3.49
C ARG A 75 1.44 6.10 3.88
N ILE A 76 2.76 5.97 3.67
CA ILE A 76 3.54 4.85 4.17
C ILE A 76 3.77 5.07 5.66
N LEU A 77 3.30 4.15 6.50
CA LEU A 77 3.51 4.15 7.96
C LEU A 77 4.69 3.25 8.35
N ALA A 78 5.01 2.25 7.53
CA ALA A 78 6.14 1.35 7.69
C ALA A 78 6.59 0.81 6.32
N PRO A 79 7.89 0.55 6.12
CA PRO A 79 8.99 0.86 7.03
C PRO A 79 9.34 2.36 7.02
N ALA A 80 10.08 2.81 8.04
CA ALA A 80 10.59 4.17 8.08
C ALA A 80 11.54 4.42 6.89
N GLY A 81 11.48 5.64 6.32
CA GLY A 81 12.31 6.04 5.18
C GLY A 81 11.85 5.54 3.81
N ALA A 82 10.84 4.69 3.74
CA ALA A 82 10.25 4.29 2.46
C ALA A 82 9.52 5.45 1.78
N THR A 83 9.58 5.49 0.45
CA THR A 83 8.97 6.54 -0.36
C THR A 83 8.07 5.97 -1.44
N PHE A 84 7.14 6.80 -1.91
CA PHE A 84 6.31 6.48 -3.06
C PHE A 84 6.98 6.91 -4.37
N GLU A 85 6.75 6.09 -5.40
CA GLU A 85 7.05 6.35 -6.79
C GLU A 85 5.79 6.17 -7.64
N VAL A 86 5.76 6.79 -8.81
CA VAL A 86 4.67 6.61 -9.79
C VAL A 86 5.26 6.17 -11.10
N GLU A 87 4.68 5.14 -11.69
CA GLU A 87 5.00 4.72 -13.05
C GLU A 87 3.72 4.54 -13.89
N SER A 88 3.90 4.52 -15.22
CA SER A 88 2.79 4.18 -16.10
C SER A 88 2.39 2.72 -15.93
N GLY A 89 1.08 2.47 -15.77
CA GLY A 89 0.48 1.15 -15.81
C GLY A 89 -0.08 0.78 -17.19
N GLU A 90 0.16 1.61 -18.21
CA GLU A 90 -0.37 1.37 -19.55
C GLU A 90 0.26 0.14 -20.19
N GLN A 91 -0.58 -0.64 -20.83
CA GLN A 91 -0.17 -1.83 -21.60
C GLN A 91 0.34 -1.42 -23.00
N LYS A 92 1.32 -2.17 -23.49
CA LYS A 92 1.87 -2.01 -24.85
C LYS A 92 1.28 -3.07 -25.78
N SER A 93 1.28 -2.75 -27.11
CA SER A 93 0.93 -3.76 -28.13
C SER A 93 1.72 -5.06 -27.91
N PRO A 94 1.11 -6.24 -28.09
CA PRO A 94 -0.23 -6.52 -28.65
C PRO A 94 -1.40 -6.44 -27.67
N GLN A 95 -1.17 -6.09 -26.41
CA GLN A 95 -2.23 -6.01 -25.40
C GLN A 95 -3.11 -4.77 -25.64
N LYS A 96 -4.37 -4.83 -25.20
CA LYS A 96 -5.26 -3.68 -25.26
C LYS A 96 -4.73 -2.58 -24.35
N ARG A 97 -4.53 -1.40 -24.91
CA ARG A 97 -4.07 -0.23 -24.16
C ARG A 97 -5.11 0.18 -23.12
N ASN A 98 -4.67 0.35 -21.88
CA ASN A 98 -5.43 0.91 -20.78
C ASN A 98 -4.91 2.33 -20.50
N ALA A 99 -5.25 3.27 -21.40
CA ALA A 99 -4.75 4.63 -21.35
C ALA A 99 -5.05 5.32 -20.01
N GLY A 100 -4.06 6.05 -19.47
CA GLY A 100 -4.17 6.82 -18.23
C GLY A 100 -3.98 6.01 -16.95
N VAL A 101 -3.87 4.70 -17.02
CA VAL A 101 -3.60 3.87 -15.84
C VAL A 101 -2.19 4.11 -15.32
N ARG A 102 -2.08 4.26 -14.00
CA ARG A 102 -0.82 4.46 -13.26
C ARG A 102 -0.67 3.42 -12.18
N ARG A 103 0.56 3.23 -11.72
CA ARG A 103 0.89 2.42 -10.57
C ARG A 103 1.58 3.29 -9.53
N LEU A 104 1.00 3.36 -8.34
CA LEU A 104 1.66 3.91 -7.16
C LEU A 104 2.48 2.80 -6.51
N LEU A 105 3.77 3.03 -6.34
CA LEU A 105 4.73 2.01 -5.92
C LEU A 105 5.46 2.43 -4.64
N CYS A 106 5.80 1.44 -3.82
CA CYS A 106 6.82 1.54 -2.79
C CYS A 106 7.81 0.39 -2.99
N ARG A 107 9.07 0.72 -3.30
CA ARG A 107 10.13 -0.25 -3.54
C ARG A 107 11.05 -0.34 -2.33
N LEU A 108 11.34 -1.57 -1.92
CA LEU A 108 12.33 -1.86 -0.89
C LEU A 108 13.44 -2.72 -1.53
N THR A 109 14.63 -2.16 -1.64
CA THR A 109 15.81 -2.89 -2.13
C THR A 109 16.47 -3.65 -0.99
N ASN A 110 17.03 -4.85 -1.30
CA ASN A 110 17.73 -5.68 -0.30
C ASN A 110 16.90 -5.99 0.96
N ALA A 111 15.59 -6.12 0.82
CA ALA A 111 14.70 -6.48 1.92
C ALA A 111 15.00 -7.91 2.40
N GLN A 112 15.20 -8.12 3.70
CA GLN A 112 15.52 -9.40 4.30
C GLN A 112 14.95 -9.51 5.71
N GLY A 113 14.71 -10.74 6.19
CA GLY A 113 14.17 -11.01 7.52
C GLY A 113 12.68 -10.70 7.59
N ASN A 114 12.24 -10.19 8.73
CA ASN A 114 10.85 -9.78 8.94
C ASN A 114 10.62 -8.38 8.38
N VAL A 115 9.86 -8.29 7.31
CA VAL A 115 9.54 -7.03 6.63
C VAL A 115 8.06 -6.72 6.79
N ARG A 116 7.75 -5.47 7.15
CA ARG A 116 6.38 -4.96 7.21
C ARG A 116 6.26 -3.72 6.34
N ILE A 117 5.25 -3.72 5.47
CA ILE A 117 4.85 -2.53 4.71
C ILE A 117 3.44 -2.18 5.16
N ALA A 118 3.23 -0.96 5.61
CA ALA A 118 1.92 -0.47 6.04
C ALA A 118 1.61 0.84 5.33
N VAL A 119 0.49 0.86 4.60
CA VAL A 119 0.00 2.01 3.85
C VAL A 119 -1.39 2.39 4.35
N LEU A 120 -1.52 3.62 4.80
CA LEU A 120 -2.79 4.21 5.21
C LEU A 120 -3.40 4.97 4.03
N LEU A 121 -4.66 4.68 3.73
CA LEU A 121 -5.46 5.33 2.69
C LEU A 121 -6.57 6.12 3.35
N THR A 122 -6.54 7.45 3.24
CA THR A 122 -7.50 8.35 3.89
C THR A 122 -8.19 9.23 2.86
N PRO A 123 -9.50 9.08 2.64
CA PRO A 123 -10.27 10.02 1.83
C PRO A 123 -10.20 11.45 2.39
N ALA A 124 -10.34 12.43 1.52
CA ALA A 124 -10.48 13.82 1.96
C ALA A 124 -11.86 14.03 2.58
N TRP A 125 -11.92 14.12 3.90
CA TRP A 125 -13.14 14.35 4.66
C TRP A 125 -13.41 15.87 4.79
N PRO A 126 -14.67 16.33 4.77
CA PRO A 126 -15.00 17.75 4.95
C PRO A 126 -14.52 18.36 6.26
N ASP A 127 -14.49 17.55 7.33
CA ASP A 127 -14.03 17.92 8.68
C ASP A 127 -12.53 17.63 8.91
N GLY A 128 -11.80 17.30 7.83
CA GLY A 128 -10.38 17.02 7.85
C GLY A 128 -10.04 15.54 8.14
N PRO A 129 -8.76 15.19 8.00
CA PRO A 129 -8.28 13.84 8.26
C PRO A 129 -8.32 13.52 9.76
N PRO A 130 -8.35 12.23 10.12
CA PRO A 130 -8.15 11.80 11.51
C PRO A 130 -6.83 12.35 12.07
N LYS A 131 -6.85 12.82 13.33
CA LYS A 131 -5.72 13.55 13.95
C LYS A 131 -4.50 12.68 14.24
N THR A 132 -4.70 11.37 14.44
CA THR A 132 -3.64 10.44 14.82
C THR A 132 -3.55 9.29 13.84
N ALA A 133 -2.33 8.85 13.53
CA ALA A 133 -2.13 7.62 12.75
C ALA A 133 -2.56 6.40 13.59
N PRO A 134 -3.09 5.34 12.95
CA PRO A 134 -3.39 4.09 13.64
C PRO A 134 -2.10 3.42 14.13
N ALA A 135 -2.20 2.68 15.24
CA ALA A 135 -1.10 1.82 15.68
C ALA A 135 -0.89 0.68 14.69
N ILE A 136 0.37 0.39 14.38
CA ILE A 136 0.75 -0.73 13.54
C ILE A 136 1.06 -1.93 14.43
N THR A 137 0.16 -2.90 14.42
CA THR A 137 0.28 -4.15 15.18
C THR A 137 0.49 -5.34 14.24
N PRO A 138 1.10 -6.45 14.70
CA PRO A 138 1.21 -7.66 13.89
C PRO A 138 -0.16 -8.17 13.40
N LEU A 139 -0.22 -8.70 12.18
CA LEU A 139 -1.46 -9.20 11.57
C LEU A 139 -2.10 -10.35 12.36
N GLU A 140 -1.32 -11.10 13.11
CA GLU A 140 -1.82 -12.15 14.02
C GLU A 140 -2.68 -11.63 15.19
N LYS A 141 -2.66 -10.30 15.40
CA LYS A 141 -3.42 -9.61 16.46
C LYS A 141 -4.62 -8.81 15.91
N TRP A 142 -4.93 -8.95 14.63
CA TRP A 142 -6.04 -8.27 13.98
C TRP A 142 -7.39 -8.95 14.21
#